data_535ad26ac800e921219ead0db3e70397
#
_entry.id   535ad26ac800e921219ead0db3e70397
#
_cell.length_a   1.000
_cell.length_b   1.000
_cell.length_c   1.000
_cell.angle_alpha   90.00
_cell.angle_beta   90.00
_cell.angle_gamma   90.00
#
_symmetry.space_group_name_H-M   'P 1'
#
loop_
_entity.id
_entity.type
_entity.pdbx_description
1 polymer ?
#
loop_
_entity_poly.entity_id
_entity_poly.type
_entity_poly.pdbx_seq_one_letter_code
_entity_poly.pdbx_strand_id
1 'polypeptide(L)'
;MKKLILSLAVVLALSSAAFANHPSGETDRAAISFKKEFHKASEVSWAQTNNYLQAQFQLDNEVLFAYYDFQGNLVGVVHNILTSSLPENLQKELKKYYSGYWVSELFQVSNDEGSYYYIQLKNADETIVLCTEGTNAWHRYSMPKQKIANL
;
A
#
# COMPACT_ATOMS: atom_id res chain seq x y z
N MET A 1 -15.53 19.03 -5.85
CA MET A 1 -14.57 18.28 -5.00
C MET A 1 -14.56 16.85 -5.50
N LYS A 2 -13.57 16.52 -6.33
CA LYS A 2 -13.44 15.19 -6.91
C LYS A 2 -12.80 14.30 -5.86
N LYS A 3 -13.58 13.37 -5.29
CA LYS A 3 -13.05 12.29 -4.45
C LYS A 3 -12.15 11.43 -5.34
N LEU A 4 -10.85 11.66 -5.26
CA LEU A 4 -9.85 10.73 -5.75
C LEU A 4 -9.88 9.54 -4.81
N ILE A 5 -10.81 8.64 -5.04
CA ILE A 5 -10.74 7.30 -4.48
C ILE A 5 -9.53 6.69 -5.16
N LEU A 6 -8.42 6.71 -4.44
CA LEU A 6 -7.21 6.04 -4.80
C LEU A 6 -7.53 4.55 -4.85
N SER A 7 -7.91 4.06 -6.03
CA SER A 7 -8.00 2.63 -6.29
C SER A 7 -6.56 2.11 -6.35
N LEU A 8 -5.93 2.08 -5.19
CA LEU A 8 -4.69 1.36 -4.98
C LEU A 8 -5.05 -0.13 -5.06
N ALA A 9 -5.20 -0.63 -6.29
CA ALA A 9 -5.17 -2.05 -6.55
C ALA A 9 -3.75 -2.50 -6.21
N VAL A 10 -3.50 -2.73 -4.92
CA VAL A 10 -2.29 -3.37 -4.46
C VAL A 10 -2.40 -4.83 -4.85
N VAL A 11 -2.07 -5.09 -6.10
CA VAL A 11 -1.62 -6.41 -6.49
C VAL A 11 -0.22 -6.52 -5.94
N LEU A 12 -0.10 -7.02 -4.72
CA LEU A 12 1.13 -7.57 -4.20
C LEU A 12 1.45 -8.87 -4.97
N ALA A 13 1.62 -8.75 -6.27
CA ALA A 13 2.42 -9.70 -6.99
C ALA A 13 3.86 -9.38 -6.59
N LEU A 14 4.41 -10.17 -5.70
CA LEU A 14 5.85 -10.34 -5.54
C LEU A 14 6.40 -11.00 -6.83
N SER A 15 6.16 -10.35 -7.97
CA SER A 15 6.94 -10.59 -9.16
C SER A 15 8.24 -9.83 -8.91
N SER A 16 9.32 -10.57 -8.74
CA SER A 16 10.69 -10.09 -8.89
C SER A 16 10.79 -9.40 -10.25
N ALA A 17 10.37 -8.13 -10.29
CA ALA A 17 10.57 -7.27 -11.44
C ALA A 17 12.08 -7.06 -11.52
N ALA A 18 12.67 -7.63 -12.57
CA ALA A 18 14.05 -7.42 -12.91
C ALA A 18 14.35 -5.92 -12.92
N PHE A 19 15.31 -5.51 -12.12
CA PHE A 19 15.84 -4.16 -12.10
C PHE A 19 16.50 -3.86 -13.44
N ALA A 20 15.75 -3.31 -14.37
CA ALA A 20 16.25 -2.85 -15.65
C ALA A 20 16.24 -1.33 -15.66
N ASN A 21 17.46 -0.79 -15.68
CA ASN A 21 17.85 0.55 -16.17
C ASN A 21 16.86 1.71 -16.00
N HIS A 22 17.34 2.73 -15.31
CA HIS A 22 16.77 4.07 -15.17
C HIS A 22 16.11 4.58 -16.44
N PRO A 23 14.81 4.90 -16.42
CA PRO A 23 14.26 5.79 -17.40
C PRO A 23 14.21 7.21 -16.85
N SER A 24 14.93 8.08 -17.52
CA SER A 24 14.63 9.49 -17.86
C SER A 24 13.66 10.28 -16.98
N GLY A 25 14.14 11.35 -16.37
CA GLY A 25 13.40 12.56 -15.98
C GLY A 25 12.30 12.43 -14.90
N GLU A 26 11.42 11.47 -15.02
CA GLU A 26 10.31 11.22 -14.08
C GLU A 26 10.81 10.61 -12.77
N THR A 27 11.67 9.61 -12.87
CA THR A 27 12.33 9.00 -11.71
C THR A 27 13.20 10.01 -10.97
N ASP A 28 13.83 10.96 -11.68
CA ASP A 28 14.66 11.99 -11.07
C ASP A 28 13.84 12.92 -10.18
N ARG A 29 12.64 13.32 -10.60
CA ARG A 29 11.74 14.16 -9.80
C ARG A 29 11.28 13.43 -8.53
N ALA A 30 10.84 12.19 -8.67
CA ALA A 30 10.45 11.36 -7.54
C ALA A 30 11.64 11.12 -6.59
N ALA A 31 12.85 10.88 -7.12
CA ALA A 31 14.04 10.71 -6.29
C ALA A 31 14.44 11.98 -5.53
N ILE A 32 14.22 13.17 -6.10
CA ILE A 32 14.45 14.45 -5.42
C ILE A 32 13.43 14.61 -4.28
N SER A 33 12.14 14.38 -4.53
CA SER A 33 11.10 14.41 -3.52
C SER A 33 11.38 13.40 -2.40
N PHE A 34 11.72 12.16 -2.78
CA PHE A 34 12.07 11.10 -1.85
C PHE A 34 13.21 11.50 -0.90
N LYS A 35 14.32 12.01 -1.43
CA LYS A 35 15.47 12.42 -0.62
C LYS A 35 15.13 13.54 0.37
N LYS A 36 14.21 14.42 -0.01
CA LYS A 36 13.75 15.51 0.85
C LYS A 36 12.89 15.00 2.01
N GLU A 37 12.04 14.01 1.75
CA GLU A 37 11.09 13.47 2.73
C GLU A 37 11.72 12.37 3.61
N PHE A 38 12.52 11.49 2.99
CA PHE A 38 13.09 10.31 3.64
C PHE A 38 14.63 10.39 3.71
N HIS A 39 15.16 11.47 4.26
CA HIS A 39 16.61 11.73 4.30
C HIS A 39 17.43 10.70 5.09
N LYS A 40 16.79 9.91 5.98
CA LYS A 40 17.41 8.81 6.75
C LYS A 40 17.21 7.44 6.11
N ALA A 41 16.53 7.36 4.97
CA ALA A 41 16.28 6.09 4.29
C ALA A 41 17.59 5.45 3.81
N SER A 42 17.65 4.13 3.91
CA SER A 42 18.73 3.29 3.40
C SER A 42 18.16 2.19 2.49
N GLU A 43 19.03 1.49 1.76
CA GLU A 43 18.67 0.37 0.88
C GLU A 43 17.56 0.72 -0.12
N VAL A 44 17.66 1.89 -0.75
CA VAL A 44 16.62 2.40 -1.65
C VAL A 44 16.70 1.69 -3.00
N SER A 45 15.58 1.13 -3.43
CA SER A 45 15.40 0.58 -4.77
C SER A 45 14.12 1.14 -5.41
N TRP A 46 14.15 1.29 -6.75
CA TRP A 46 13.06 1.86 -7.50
C TRP A 46 12.45 0.85 -8.46
N ALA A 47 11.13 0.87 -8.56
CA ALA A 47 10.37 0.13 -9.56
C ALA A 47 9.32 1.05 -10.20
N GLN A 48 8.97 0.78 -11.45
CA GLN A 48 7.91 1.50 -12.15
C GLN A 48 6.73 0.54 -12.36
N THR A 49 5.55 1.01 -12.02
CA THR A 49 4.28 0.37 -12.36
C THR A 49 3.59 1.16 -13.48
N ASN A 50 2.46 0.67 -13.96
CA ASN A 50 1.70 1.38 -15.01
C ASN A 50 1.28 2.81 -14.61
N ASN A 51 1.10 3.09 -13.32
CA ASN A 51 0.54 4.33 -12.82
C ASN A 51 1.44 5.09 -11.85
N TYR A 52 2.48 4.44 -11.31
CA TYR A 52 3.29 4.99 -10.23
C TYR A 52 4.76 4.59 -10.34
N LEU A 53 5.61 5.42 -9.75
CA LEU A 53 6.97 5.07 -9.37
C LEU A 53 6.96 4.61 -7.91
N GLN A 54 7.56 3.48 -7.62
CA GLN A 54 7.65 2.91 -6.28
C GLN A 54 9.09 2.94 -5.80
N ALA A 55 9.32 3.53 -4.64
CA ALA A 55 10.57 3.39 -3.90
C ALA A 55 10.37 2.38 -2.76
N GLN A 56 11.14 1.31 -2.75
CA GLN A 56 11.30 0.44 -1.58
C GLN A 56 12.54 0.89 -0.82
N PHE A 57 12.46 1.02 0.50
CA PHE A 57 13.58 1.48 1.32
C PHE A 57 13.46 1.00 2.76
N GLN A 58 14.53 1.12 3.51
CA GLN A 58 14.55 0.90 4.96
C GLN A 58 14.57 2.23 5.70
N LEU A 59 13.73 2.35 6.73
CA LEU A 59 13.70 3.46 7.66
C LEU A 59 13.38 2.91 9.05
N ASP A 60 14.20 3.25 10.05
CA ASP A 60 14.04 2.80 11.46
C ASP A 60 13.86 1.26 11.60
N ASN A 61 14.62 0.48 10.81
CA ASN A 61 14.59 -0.99 10.72
C ASN A 61 13.30 -1.58 10.13
N GLU A 62 12.46 -0.77 9.53
CA GLU A 62 11.25 -1.21 8.83
C GLU A 62 11.42 -1.05 7.31
N VAL A 63 10.84 -1.97 6.54
CA VAL A 63 10.77 -1.87 5.08
C VAL A 63 9.48 -1.14 4.72
N LEU A 64 9.65 -0.02 4.00
CA LEU A 64 8.56 0.83 3.54
C LEU A 64 8.55 0.91 2.02
N PHE A 65 7.39 1.27 1.48
CA PHE A 65 7.17 1.52 0.06
C PHE A 65 6.52 2.88 -0.12
N ALA A 66 7.24 3.82 -0.75
CA ALA A 66 6.68 5.11 -1.12
C ALA A 66 6.27 5.09 -2.59
N TYR A 67 5.08 5.58 -2.87
CA TYR A 67 4.51 5.66 -4.22
C TYR A 67 4.46 7.11 -4.67
N TYR A 68 4.98 7.37 -5.86
CA TYR A 68 5.00 8.69 -6.47
C TYR A 68 4.25 8.65 -7.81
N ASP A 69 3.57 9.74 -8.12
CA ASP A 69 3.08 9.95 -9.48
C ASP A 69 4.26 10.28 -10.44
N PHE A 70 4.00 10.30 -11.74
CA PHE A 70 5.03 10.62 -12.74
C PHE A 70 5.45 12.11 -12.72
N GLN A 71 4.78 12.95 -11.96
CA GLN A 71 5.16 14.34 -11.70
C GLN A 71 6.13 14.45 -10.51
N GLY A 72 6.31 13.35 -9.75
CA GLY A 72 7.19 13.27 -8.58
C GLY A 72 6.51 13.67 -7.27
N ASN A 73 5.17 13.73 -7.23
CA ASN A 73 4.43 13.97 -6.01
C ASN A 73 4.24 12.65 -5.24
N LEU A 74 4.42 12.67 -3.92
CA LEU A 74 4.13 11.53 -3.06
C LEU A 74 2.64 11.25 -3.05
N VAL A 75 2.26 10.03 -3.37
CA VAL A 75 0.86 9.56 -3.36
C VAL A 75 0.54 8.88 -2.05
N GLY A 76 1.49 8.17 -1.47
CA GLY A 76 1.34 7.51 -0.19
C GLY A 76 2.52 6.62 0.16
N VAL A 77 2.58 6.25 1.43
CA VAL A 77 3.57 5.33 1.99
C VAL A 77 2.86 4.11 2.54
N VAL A 78 3.38 2.95 2.20
CA VAL A 78 2.85 1.65 2.62
C VAL A 78 3.90 0.90 3.42
N HIS A 79 3.51 0.29 4.52
CA HIS A 79 4.33 -0.66 5.25
C HIS A 79 3.51 -1.77 5.88
N ASN A 80 4.13 -2.93 6.04
CA ASN A 80 3.51 -4.04 6.74
C ASN A 80 3.53 -3.78 8.24
N ILE A 81 2.42 -4.08 8.90
CA ILE A 81 2.29 -3.92 10.34
C ILE A 81 1.82 -5.23 11.00
N LEU A 82 2.02 -5.33 12.28
CA LEU A 82 1.46 -6.42 13.07
C LEU A 82 0.02 -6.09 13.50
N THR A 83 -0.78 -7.13 13.75
CA THR A 83 -2.16 -6.95 14.27
C THR A 83 -2.19 -6.19 15.59
N SER A 84 -1.13 -6.33 16.41
CA SER A 84 -0.96 -5.59 17.67
C SER A 84 -0.75 -4.09 17.48
N SER A 85 -0.32 -3.67 16.30
CA SER A 85 -0.11 -2.25 15.97
C SER A 85 -1.38 -1.56 15.45
N LEU A 86 -2.46 -2.32 15.22
CA LEU A 86 -3.76 -1.76 14.85
C LEU A 86 -4.39 -0.97 16.02
N PRO A 87 -5.20 0.05 15.74
CA PRO A 87 -6.10 0.64 16.73
C PRO A 87 -6.93 -0.42 17.46
N GLU A 88 -7.15 -0.22 18.75
CA GLU A 88 -7.81 -1.21 19.63
C GLU A 88 -9.20 -1.61 19.15
N ASN A 89 -9.98 -0.66 18.63
CA ASN A 89 -11.30 -0.92 18.07
C ASN A 89 -11.25 -1.88 16.88
N LEU A 90 -10.27 -1.73 15.97
CA LEU A 90 -10.08 -2.59 14.82
C LEU A 90 -9.63 -4.00 15.23
N GLN A 91 -8.77 -4.12 16.26
CA GLN A 91 -8.39 -5.41 16.82
C GLN A 91 -9.59 -6.15 17.44
N LYS A 92 -10.44 -5.44 18.20
CA LYS A 92 -11.66 -5.99 18.81
C LYS A 92 -12.64 -6.49 17.75
N GLU A 93 -12.79 -5.74 16.68
CA GLU A 93 -13.66 -6.08 15.57
C GLU A 93 -13.20 -7.35 14.84
N LEU A 94 -11.89 -7.48 14.57
CA LEU A 94 -11.30 -8.70 14.01
C LEU A 94 -11.56 -9.92 14.90
N LYS A 95 -11.33 -9.80 16.20
CA LYS A 95 -11.59 -10.90 17.16
C LYS A 95 -13.06 -11.29 17.22
N LYS A 96 -13.95 -10.32 17.10
CA LYS A 96 -15.41 -10.54 17.24
C LYS A 96 -16.02 -11.18 15.99
N TYR A 97 -15.64 -10.72 14.79
CA TYR A 97 -16.33 -11.07 13.56
C TYR A 97 -15.52 -11.98 12.63
N TYR A 98 -14.20 -12.08 12.84
CA TYR A 98 -13.31 -12.80 11.95
C TYR A 98 -12.43 -13.82 12.68
N SER A 99 -12.90 -14.34 13.82
CA SER A 99 -12.14 -15.30 14.64
C SER A 99 -11.86 -16.63 13.92
N GLY A 100 -12.61 -16.98 12.87
CA GLY A 100 -12.39 -18.16 12.04
C GLY A 100 -11.39 -17.95 10.88
N TYR A 101 -10.77 -16.78 10.81
CA TYR A 101 -9.81 -16.47 9.77
C TYR A 101 -8.42 -16.28 10.35
N TRP A 102 -7.39 -16.55 9.54
CA TRP A 102 -6.02 -16.11 9.83
C TRP A 102 -5.64 -14.92 8.95
N VAL A 103 -4.82 -14.04 9.49
CA VAL A 103 -4.26 -12.91 8.78
C VAL A 103 -3.18 -13.39 7.83
N SER A 104 -3.32 -13.18 6.54
CA SER A 104 -2.29 -13.48 5.56
C SER A 104 -1.45 -12.26 5.19
N GLU A 105 -2.07 -11.07 5.19
CA GLU A 105 -1.41 -9.80 4.90
C GLU A 105 -2.07 -8.69 5.72
N LEU A 106 -1.28 -7.76 6.21
CA LEU A 106 -1.76 -6.57 6.90
C LEU A 106 -0.78 -5.43 6.66
N PHE A 107 -1.29 -4.34 6.10
CA PHE A 107 -0.48 -3.16 5.86
C PHE A 107 -1.26 -1.87 6.13
N GLN A 108 -0.51 -0.83 6.45
CA GLN A 108 -0.98 0.53 6.60
C GLN A 108 -0.59 1.33 5.36
N VAL A 109 -1.50 2.15 4.88
CA VAL A 109 -1.26 3.18 3.87
C VAL A 109 -1.43 4.53 4.52
N SER A 110 -0.42 5.38 4.42
CA SER A 110 -0.46 6.75 4.92
C SER A 110 -0.30 7.74 3.76
N ASN A 111 -1.14 8.75 3.72
CA ASN A 111 -1.07 9.86 2.76
C ASN A 111 -1.52 11.16 3.44
N ASP A 112 -1.66 12.24 2.67
CA ASP A 112 -2.08 13.56 3.16
C ASP A 112 -3.49 13.58 3.79
N GLU A 113 -4.34 12.60 3.43
CA GLU A 113 -5.71 12.47 3.97
C GLU A 113 -5.76 11.66 5.28
N GLY A 114 -4.70 10.92 5.60
CA GLY A 114 -4.60 10.13 6.82
C GLY A 114 -4.02 8.74 6.65
N SER A 115 -4.33 7.86 7.60
CA SER A 115 -3.89 6.47 7.59
C SER A 115 -5.08 5.53 7.37
N TYR A 116 -4.88 4.55 6.52
CA TYR A 116 -5.83 3.52 6.14
C TYR A 116 -5.19 2.16 6.37
N TYR A 117 -5.98 1.16 6.71
CA TYR A 117 -5.50 -0.19 6.92
C TYR A 117 -6.15 -1.13 5.91
N TYR A 118 -5.35 -2.08 5.43
CA TYR A 118 -5.80 -3.15 4.55
C TYR A 118 -5.37 -4.48 5.14
N ILE A 119 -6.30 -5.42 5.25
CA ILE A 119 -6.03 -6.75 5.79
C ILE A 119 -6.60 -7.80 4.86
N GLN A 120 -5.79 -8.80 4.55
CA GLN A 120 -6.23 -9.99 3.86
C GLN A 120 -6.39 -11.12 4.87
N LEU A 121 -7.60 -11.63 4.94
CA LEU A 121 -8.02 -12.70 5.82
C LEU A 121 -8.33 -13.95 5.01
N LYS A 122 -7.87 -15.09 5.48
CA LYS A 122 -8.09 -16.39 4.83
C LYS A 122 -8.69 -17.38 5.82
N ASN A 123 -9.52 -18.28 5.30
CA ASN A 123 -9.92 -19.51 5.97
C ASN A 123 -9.85 -20.66 4.96
N ALA A 124 -10.43 -21.83 5.29
CA ALA A 124 -10.40 -22.99 4.41
C ALA A 124 -11.20 -22.77 3.09
N ASP A 125 -12.21 -21.89 3.11
CA ASP A 125 -13.19 -21.76 2.05
C ASP A 125 -12.98 -20.50 1.19
N GLU A 126 -12.53 -19.40 1.79
CA GLU A 126 -12.42 -18.12 1.08
C GLU A 126 -11.25 -17.26 1.54
N THR A 127 -10.93 -16.30 0.70
CA THR A 127 -10.05 -15.17 1.01
C THR A 127 -10.86 -13.89 0.89
N ILE A 128 -10.82 -13.05 1.92
CA ILE A 128 -11.48 -11.74 1.92
C ILE A 128 -10.44 -10.65 2.16
N VAL A 129 -10.71 -9.48 1.60
CA VAL A 129 -9.93 -8.28 1.86
C VAL A 129 -10.83 -7.27 2.54
N LEU A 130 -10.35 -6.72 3.65
CA LEU A 130 -11.01 -5.62 4.35
C LEU A 130 -10.12 -4.39 4.27
N CYS A 131 -10.75 -3.22 4.28
CA CYS A 131 -10.08 -1.94 4.40
C CYS A 131 -10.80 -1.05 5.41
N THR A 132 -10.13 0.01 5.85
CA THR A 132 -10.74 1.03 6.69
C THR A 132 -10.86 2.34 5.91
N GLU A 133 -11.86 3.15 6.27
CA GLU A 133 -11.90 4.58 5.96
C GLU A 133 -11.49 5.32 7.23
N GLY A 134 -10.21 5.69 7.32
CA GLY A 134 -9.63 6.16 8.59
C GLY A 134 -9.41 5.01 9.59
N THR A 135 -9.67 5.24 10.88
CA THR A 135 -9.41 4.27 11.95
C THR A 135 -10.67 3.64 12.54
N ASN A 136 -11.83 3.77 11.89
CA ASN A 136 -13.10 3.57 12.57
C ASN A 136 -13.65 2.14 12.51
N ALA A 137 -13.72 1.52 11.34
CA ALA A 137 -14.30 0.19 11.18
C ALA A 137 -13.75 -0.51 9.93
N TRP A 138 -13.88 -1.84 9.93
CA TRP A 138 -13.54 -2.66 8.77
C TRP A 138 -14.71 -2.71 7.77
N HIS A 139 -14.39 -2.51 6.50
CA HIS A 139 -15.31 -2.67 5.38
C HIS A 139 -14.76 -3.69 4.40
N ARG A 140 -15.62 -4.50 3.81
CA ARG A 140 -15.18 -5.43 2.75
C ARG A 140 -14.73 -4.63 1.54
N TYR A 141 -13.46 -4.83 1.16
CA TYR A 141 -12.89 -4.20 -0.03
C TYR A 141 -13.34 -4.96 -1.27
N SER A 142 -14.08 -4.29 -2.14
CA SER A 142 -14.43 -4.81 -3.47
C SER A 142 -13.50 -4.17 -4.49
N MET A 143 -12.61 -4.95 -5.08
CA MET A 143 -11.81 -4.43 -6.20
C MET A 143 -12.75 -3.90 -7.29
N PRO A 144 -12.49 -2.69 -7.81
CA PRO A 144 -13.19 -2.23 -9.01
C PRO A 144 -12.94 -3.28 -10.11
N LYS A 145 -14.03 -3.80 -10.70
CA LYS A 145 -13.90 -4.70 -11.85
C LYS A 145 -13.09 -3.96 -12.92
N GLN A 146 -11.88 -4.43 -13.21
CA GLN A 146 -11.17 -3.99 -14.38
C GLN A 146 -12.08 -4.30 -15.58
N LYS A 147 -12.51 -3.26 -16.29
CA LYS A 147 -13.06 -3.44 -17.63
C LYS A 147 -11.91 -4.02 -18.46
N ILE A 148 -11.95 -5.33 -18.69
CA ILE A 148 -11.14 -5.94 -19.74
C ILE A 148 -11.67 -5.28 -21.02
N ALA A 149 -10.92 -4.32 -21.55
CA ALA A 149 -11.15 -3.83 -22.89
C ALA A 149 -10.90 -5.03 -23.81
N ASN A 150 -11.97 -5.58 -24.33
CA ASN A 150 -11.88 -6.58 -25.39
C ASN A 150 -11.14 -5.91 -26.56
N LEU A 151 -9.96 -6.47 -26.87
CA LEU A 151 -9.26 -6.27 -28.13
C LEU A 151 -10.07 -6.87 -29.27
#